data_4a3564cc442e8f508cab3ffbbb432bf4
#
_entry.id   4a3564cc442e8f508cab3ffbbb432bf4
#
_cell.length_a   1.000
_cell.length_b   1.000
_cell.length_c   1.000
_cell.angle_alpha   90.00
_cell.angle_beta   90.00
_cell.angle_gamma   90.00
#
_symmetry.space_group_name_H-M   'P 1'
#
loop_
_entity.id
_entity.type
_entity.pdbx_description
1 polymer ?
#
loop_
_entity_poly.entity_id
_entity_poly.type
_entity_poly.pdbx_seq_one_letter_code
_entity_poly.pdbx_strand_id
1 'polypeptide(L)'
;MALLSGFRSLAIYRPMLKRHLPLGFVVPAQPVEREAPPSGADWVHEIKHDGYRMLVRRDGEHVRLFSRKAIDWTTRLPAIATGAAVLKAKSFTIDGEAVVIGPDGLTDFEALRRRGAGDIAVLYAFDLIELDGSDLRGMPIEMRKATLASLLRKSGAVRLSEHIAADGPEVFAHACRLGAKGIVSKRLGSPYRSGPCHAWIKCKNPEAVAAQRDRAAGWYR
;
A
#
# COMPACT_ATOMS: atom_id res chain seq x y z
N MET A 1 27.06 -29.61 -54.77
CA MET A 1 26.96 -28.16 -54.49
C MET A 1 25.62 -27.91 -53.85
N ALA A 2 25.58 -27.78 -52.55
CA ALA A 2 24.37 -27.50 -51.76
C ALA A 2 24.55 -26.16 -51.08
N LEU A 3 23.70 -25.17 -51.43
CA LEU A 3 23.66 -23.84 -50.85
C LEU A 3 22.66 -23.88 -49.70
N LEU A 4 23.20 -23.78 -48.48
CA LEU A 4 22.43 -23.55 -47.25
C LEU A 4 22.13 -22.07 -47.14
N SER A 5 20.89 -21.65 -47.33
CA SER A 5 20.41 -20.31 -47.03
C SER A 5 19.99 -20.23 -45.56
N GLY A 6 20.79 -19.53 -44.75
CA GLY A 6 20.48 -19.24 -43.37
C GLY A 6 19.44 -18.16 -43.24
N PHE A 7 18.25 -18.50 -42.74
CA PHE A 7 17.26 -17.52 -42.29
C PHE A 7 17.69 -16.97 -40.92
N ARG A 8 18.23 -15.75 -40.87
CA ARG A 8 18.37 -14.98 -39.67
C ARG A 8 16.99 -14.47 -39.23
N SER A 9 16.49 -15.01 -38.12
CA SER A 9 15.30 -14.48 -37.46
C SER A 9 15.59 -13.06 -36.99
N LEU A 10 14.98 -12.06 -37.59
CA LEU A 10 14.96 -10.69 -37.10
C LEU A 10 14.03 -10.64 -35.88
N ALA A 11 14.63 -10.59 -34.69
CA ALA A 11 13.90 -10.28 -33.48
C ALA A 11 13.31 -8.88 -33.63
N ILE A 12 12.00 -8.79 -33.81
CA ILE A 12 11.27 -7.52 -33.87
C ILE A 12 11.33 -6.92 -32.45
N TYR A 13 12.22 -5.94 -32.26
CA TYR A 13 12.26 -5.11 -31.06
C TYR A 13 10.96 -4.28 -31.02
N ARG A 14 9.97 -4.75 -30.26
CA ARG A 14 8.79 -3.94 -29.90
C ARG A 14 9.22 -2.94 -28.83
N PRO A 15 9.27 -1.63 -29.12
CA PRO A 15 9.51 -0.65 -28.07
C PRO A 15 8.40 -0.78 -27.04
N MET A 16 8.76 -0.99 -25.77
CA MET A 16 7.79 -0.91 -24.69
C MET A 16 7.19 0.50 -24.70
N LEU A 17 5.92 0.60 -25.10
CA LEU A 17 5.15 1.84 -25.01
C LEU A 17 5.27 2.35 -23.56
N LYS A 18 5.90 3.51 -23.37
CA LYS A 18 5.95 4.19 -22.07
C LYS A 18 4.51 4.44 -21.66
N ARG A 19 4.06 3.72 -20.64
CA ARG A 19 2.71 3.85 -20.09
C ARG A 19 2.59 5.25 -19.50
N HIS A 20 1.75 6.10 -20.09
CA HIS A 20 1.45 7.40 -19.51
C HIS A 20 0.76 7.20 -18.15
N LEU A 21 1.30 7.84 -17.12
CA LEU A 21 0.69 7.82 -15.80
C LEU A 21 -0.60 8.64 -15.82
N PRO A 22 -1.66 8.21 -15.09
CA PRO A 22 -2.88 9.01 -14.94
C PRO A 22 -2.57 10.39 -14.39
N LEU A 23 -3.35 11.40 -14.81
CA LEU A 23 -3.20 12.76 -14.30
C LEU A 23 -3.29 12.78 -12.77
N GLY A 24 -2.31 13.42 -12.13
CA GLY A 24 -2.21 13.51 -10.68
C GLY A 24 -1.83 12.20 -9.95
N PHE A 25 -1.41 11.15 -10.67
CA PHE A 25 -0.85 9.97 -10.05
C PHE A 25 0.50 10.27 -9.42
N VAL A 26 0.65 9.90 -8.14
CA VAL A 26 1.93 9.99 -7.41
C VAL A 26 2.52 8.59 -7.30
N VAL A 27 3.79 8.42 -7.69
CA VAL A 27 4.49 7.14 -7.47
C VAL A 27 4.60 6.88 -5.97
N PRO A 28 4.09 5.74 -5.45
CA PRO A 28 4.11 5.47 -4.02
C PRO A 28 5.51 5.36 -3.45
N ALA A 29 5.68 5.80 -2.19
CA ALA A 29 6.88 5.54 -1.41
C ALA A 29 7.08 4.03 -1.22
N GLN A 30 8.29 3.53 -1.40
CA GLN A 30 8.62 2.11 -1.30
C GLN A 30 9.54 1.88 -0.09
N PRO A 31 9.03 1.26 1.01
CA PRO A 31 9.85 0.93 2.16
C PRO A 31 11.02 0.01 1.79
N VAL A 32 12.19 0.29 2.36
CA VAL A 32 13.36 -0.61 2.28
C VAL A 32 13.13 -1.82 3.17
N GLU A 33 13.48 -3.00 2.70
CA GLU A 33 13.38 -4.24 3.49
C GLU A 33 14.60 -4.41 4.37
N ARG A 34 14.37 -4.78 5.64
CA ARG A 34 15.39 -5.12 6.63
C ARG A 34 14.94 -6.35 7.43
N GLU A 35 15.91 -7.08 7.99
CA GLU A 35 15.64 -8.24 8.86
C GLU A 35 15.13 -7.82 10.22
N ALA A 36 15.67 -6.72 10.77
CA ALA A 36 15.26 -6.16 12.05
C ALA A 36 14.74 -4.71 11.90
N PRO A 37 13.73 -4.32 12.68
CA PRO A 37 13.26 -2.95 12.72
C PRO A 37 14.26 -2.05 13.49
N PRO A 38 14.22 -0.74 13.24
CA PRO A 38 15.03 0.21 13.98
C PRO A 38 14.51 0.36 15.41
N SER A 39 15.44 0.63 16.34
CA SER A 39 15.16 1.04 17.73
C SER A 39 15.21 2.55 17.87
N GLY A 40 14.65 3.05 18.99
CA GLY A 40 14.72 4.44 19.43
C GLY A 40 13.49 5.27 19.09
N ALA A 41 13.37 6.40 19.81
CA ALA A 41 12.18 7.27 19.80
C ALA A 41 11.92 8.02 18.48
N ASP A 42 12.87 7.99 17.53
CA ASP A 42 12.73 8.65 16.23
C ASP A 42 11.84 7.86 15.24
N TRP A 43 11.27 6.74 15.67
CA TRP A 43 10.50 5.85 14.82
C TRP A 43 9.12 5.57 15.38
N VAL A 44 8.15 5.45 14.45
CA VAL A 44 6.83 4.90 14.72
C VAL A 44 6.61 3.67 13.86
N HIS A 45 5.82 2.73 14.35
CA HIS A 45 5.65 1.41 13.77
C HIS A 45 4.19 1.16 13.45
N GLU A 46 3.90 0.67 12.26
CA GLU A 46 2.56 0.30 11.80
C GLU A 46 2.53 -1.18 11.48
N ILE A 47 1.38 -1.82 11.69
CA ILE A 47 1.17 -3.20 11.21
C ILE A 47 1.30 -3.23 9.70
N LYS A 48 2.07 -4.17 9.19
CA LYS A 48 2.16 -4.43 7.76
C LYS A 48 0.94 -5.23 7.31
N HIS A 49 -0.05 -4.53 6.78
CA HIS A 49 -1.22 -5.14 6.19
C HIS A 49 -0.86 -5.96 4.93
N ASP A 50 -1.63 -7.03 4.68
CA ASP A 50 -1.46 -7.90 3.50
C ASP A 50 -2.62 -7.67 2.54
N GLY A 51 -2.40 -6.88 1.50
CA GLY A 51 -3.43 -6.48 0.57
C GLY A 51 -2.89 -5.94 -0.74
N TYR A 52 -3.66 -5.05 -1.35
CA TYR A 52 -3.24 -4.29 -2.52
C TYR A 52 -3.03 -2.82 -2.17
N ARG A 53 -1.82 -2.31 -2.40
CA ARG A 53 -1.56 -0.88 -2.21
C ARG A 53 -2.34 -0.04 -3.19
N MET A 54 -3.06 0.94 -2.65
CA MET A 54 -3.90 1.86 -3.39
C MET A 54 -3.58 3.30 -3.06
N LEU A 55 -3.51 4.12 -4.11
CA LEU A 55 -3.66 5.56 -4.01
C LEU A 55 -5.12 5.89 -4.25
N VAL A 56 -5.78 6.44 -3.25
CA VAL A 56 -7.17 6.90 -3.34
C VAL A 56 -7.14 8.40 -3.56
N ARG A 57 -7.55 8.83 -4.74
CA ARG A 57 -7.62 10.24 -5.13
C ARG A 57 -9.06 10.68 -5.26
N ARG A 58 -9.38 11.81 -4.65
CA ARG A 58 -10.59 12.59 -4.92
C ARG A 58 -10.25 13.89 -5.60
N ASP A 59 -11.10 14.30 -6.55
CA ASP A 59 -11.04 15.58 -7.23
C ASP A 59 -12.48 16.03 -7.50
N GLY A 60 -13.00 16.95 -6.70
CA GLY A 60 -14.40 17.31 -6.67
C GLY A 60 -15.31 16.11 -6.35
N GLU A 61 -16.20 15.76 -7.27
CA GLU A 61 -17.10 14.62 -7.15
C GLU A 61 -16.45 13.27 -7.55
N HIS A 62 -15.26 13.30 -8.16
CA HIS A 62 -14.64 12.12 -8.72
C HIS A 62 -13.68 11.46 -7.74
N VAL A 63 -13.95 10.18 -7.39
CA VAL A 63 -13.04 9.35 -6.63
C VAL A 63 -12.43 8.30 -7.56
N ARG A 64 -11.11 8.13 -7.50
CA ARG A 64 -10.39 7.09 -8.24
C ARG A 64 -9.41 6.37 -7.33
N LEU A 65 -9.31 5.05 -7.53
CA LEU A 65 -8.40 4.17 -6.81
C LEU A 65 -7.35 3.64 -7.79
N PHE A 66 -6.09 3.99 -7.57
CA PHE A 66 -5.00 3.53 -8.41
C PHE A 66 -4.11 2.53 -7.67
N SER A 67 -3.88 1.38 -8.26
CA SER A 67 -2.87 0.44 -7.77
C SER A 67 -1.46 1.02 -7.87
N ARG A 68 -0.49 0.39 -7.20
CA ARG A 68 0.94 0.76 -7.29
C ARG A 68 1.46 0.90 -8.73
N LYS A 69 0.85 0.20 -9.68
CA LYS A 69 1.19 0.24 -11.11
C LYS A 69 0.32 1.21 -11.91
N ALA A 70 -0.36 2.16 -11.26
CA ALA A 70 -1.26 3.13 -11.89
C ALA A 70 -2.41 2.50 -12.70
N ILE A 71 -2.87 1.31 -12.30
CA ILE A 71 -4.06 0.68 -12.86
C ILE A 71 -5.25 1.15 -12.04
N ASP A 72 -6.30 1.63 -12.70
CA ASP A 72 -7.56 2.03 -12.06
C ASP A 72 -8.32 0.79 -11.55
N TRP A 73 -8.61 0.80 -10.26
CA TRP A 73 -9.33 -0.25 -9.54
C TRP A 73 -10.63 0.26 -8.92
N THR A 74 -11.10 1.43 -9.31
CA THR A 74 -12.28 2.08 -8.71
C THR A 74 -13.50 1.17 -8.71
N THR A 75 -13.80 0.55 -9.86
CA THR A 75 -14.94 -0.37 -9.99
C THR A 75 -14.74 -1.72 -9.31
N ARG A 76 -13.49 -2.09 -8.99
CA ARG A 76 -13.16 -3.36 -8.31
C ARG A 76 -13.27 -3.26 -6.79
N LEU A 77 -13.22 -2.05 -6.23
CA LEU A 77 -13.24 -1.78 -4.79
C LEU A 77 -14.31 -0.73 -4.45
N PRO A 78 -15.59 -0.99 -4.77
CA PRO A 78 -16.65 0.00 -4.66
C PRO A 78 -16.88 0.46 -3.21
N ALA A 79 -16.71 -0.41 -2.21
CA ALA A 79 -16.84 -0.01 -0.80
C ALA A 79 -15.85 1.09 -0.41
N ILE A 80 -14.59 0.95 -0.85
CA ILE A 80 -13.55 1.96 -0.58
C ILE A 80 -13.85 3.26 -1.34
N ALA A 81 -14.28 3.17 -2.61
CA ALA A 81 -14.63 4.35 -3.41
C ALA A 81 -15.78 5.12 -2.77
N THR A 82 -16.85 4.44 -2.34
CA THR A 82 -17.99 5.04 -1.64
C THR A 82 -17.56 5.64 -0.29
N GLY A 83 -16.76 4.90 0.49
CA GLY A 83 -16.22 5.40 1.76
C GLY A 83 -15.33 6.64 1.62
N ALA A 84 -14.58 6.74 0.51
CA ALA A 84 -13.78 7.91 0.20
C ALA A 84 -14.63 9.10 -0.28
N ALA A 85 -15.73 8.85 -1.00
CA ALA A 85 -16.62 9.90 -1.51
C ALA A 85 -17.32 10.70 -0.40
N VAL A 86 -17.53 10.13 0.79
CA VAL A 86 -18.19 10.81 1.91
C VAL A 86 -17.24 11.61 2.81
N LEU A 87 -15.92 11.54 2.57
CA LEU A 87 -14.93 12.33 3.31
C LEU A 87 -15.13 13.82 3.05
N LYS A 88 -14.94 14.65 4.09
CA LYS A 88 -15.16 16.10 4.02
C LYS A 88 -13.91 16.82 3.53
N ALA A 89 -13.65 16.74 2.23
CA ALA A 89 -12.61 17.52 1.54
C ALA A 89 -12.99 17.68 0.07
N LYS A 90 -12.54 18.76 -0.58
CA LYS A 90 -12.77 18.99 -2.02
C LYS A 90 -11.86 18.11 -2.87
N SER A 91 -10.63 17.94 -2.45
CA SER A 91 -9.66 17.02 -3.06
C SER A 91 -8.77 16.37 -2.01
N PHE A 92 -8.26 15.19 -2.31
CA PHE A 92 -7.22 14.53 -1.54
C PHE A 92 -6.53 13.42 -2.33
N THR A 93 -5.33 13.08 -1.90
CA THR A 93 -4.63 11.86 -2.30
C THR A 93 -4.16 11.13 -1.04
N ILE A 94 -4.78 9.98 -0.78
CA ILE A 94 -4.48 9.09 0.36
C ILE A 94 -3.69 7.89 -0.15
N ASP A 95 -2.65 7.48 0.59
CA ASP A 95 -1.90 6.25 0.36
C ASP A 95 -2.29 5.22 1.42
N GLY A 96 -2.67 4.03 1.00
CA GLY A 96 -3.16 2.99 1.88
C GLY A 96 -3.04 1.59 1.32
N GLU A 97 -3.45 0.61 2.11
CA GLU A 97 -3.53 -0.79 1.72
C GLU A 97 -5.00 -1.23 1.73
N ALA A 98 -5.51 -1.68 0.58
CA ALA A 98 -6.85 -2.28 0.47
C ALA A 98 -6.80 -3.73 0.93
N VAL A 99 -7.65 -4.09 1.88
CA VAL A 99 -7.67 -5.42 2.50
C VAL A 99 -9.10 -5.93 2.70
N VAL A 100 -9.24 -7.22 2.89
CA VAL A 100 -10.39 -7.85 3.55
C VAL A 100 -9.93 -8.30 4.94
N ILE A 101 -10.78 -8.10 5.94
CA ILE A 101 -10.50 -8.50 7.33
C ILE A 101 -11.14 -9.87 7.55
N GLY A 102 -10.33 -10.84 7.98
CA GLY A 102 -10.80 -12.16 8.35
C GLY A 102 -11.55 -12.19 9.70
N PRO A 103 -12.15 -13.32 10.04
CA PRO A 103 -12.87 -13.50 11.32
C PRO A 103 -11.99 -13.33 12.56
N ASP A 104 -10.68 -13.54 12.41
CA ASP A 104 -9.64 -13.37 13.43
C ASP A 104 -9.18 -11.92 13.59
N GLY A 105 -9.72 -10.99 12.79
CA GLY A 105 -9.33 -9.59 12.78
C GLY A 105 -8.06 -9.29 11.97
N LEU A 106 -7.41 -10.31 11.41
CA LEU A 106 -6.23 -10.14 10.55
C LEU A 106 -6.65 -9.92 9.09
N THR A 107 -5.71 -9.43 8.28
CA THR A 107 -5.93 -9.22 6.85
C THR A 107 -5.84 -10.55 6.09
N ASP A 108 -6.89 -10.88 5.33
CA ASP A 108 -6.96 -12.08 4.48
C ASP A 108 -6.78 -11.70 3.01
N PHE A 109 -5.57 -11.93 2.50
CA PHE A 109 -5.26 -11.65 1.10
C PHE A 109 -6.00 -12.57 0.11
N GLU A 110 -6.26 -13.84 0.49
CA GLU A 110 -6.98 -14.76 -0.37
C GLU A 110 -8.46 -14.37 -0.47
N ALA A 111 -9.07 -13.91 0.62
CA ALA A 111 -10.43 -13.37 0.58
C ALA A 111 -10.50 -12.13 -0.33
N LEU A 112 -9.48 -11.25 -0.30
CA LEU A 112 -9.43 -10.06 -1.17
C LEU A 112 -9.38 -10.40 -2.68
N ARG A 113 -8.92 -11.59 -3.04
CA ARG A 113 -8.85 -12.04 -4.45
C ARG A 113 -10.17 -12.62 -4.96
N ARG A 114 -11.09 -12.95 -4.07
CA ARG A 114 -12.39 -13.56 -4.45
C ARG A 114 -13.29 -12.55 -5.15
N ARG A 115 -14.22 -13.07 -5.96
CA ARG A 115 -15.28 -12.27 -6.56
C ARG A 115 -16.17 -11.67 -5.46
N GLY A 116 -16.52 -10.38 -5.57
CA GLY A 116 -17.33 -9.67 -4.57
C GLY A 116 -16.53 -9.14 -3.36
N ALA A 117 -15.23 -9.44 -3.24
CA ALA A 117 -14.40 -8.92 -2.16
C ALA A 117 -14.38 -7.37 -2.09
N GLY A 118 -14.58 -6.70 -3.23
CA GLY A 118 -14.61 -5.24 -3.30
C GLY A 118 -15.73 -4.59 -2.49
N ASP A 119 -16.82 -5.32 -2.25
CA ASP A 119 -17.99 -4.83 -1.51
C ASP A 119 -17.76 -4.80 0.01
N ILE A 120 -16.78 -5.58 0.50
CA ILE A 120 -16.42 -5.68 1.91
C ILE A 120 -14.99 -5.20 2.20
N ALA A 121 -14.25 -4.83 1.15
CA ALA A 121 -12.89 -4.35 1.30
C ALA A 121 -12.84 -3.02 2.06
N VAL A 122 -11.82 -2.87 2.90
CA VAL A 122 -11.50 -1.63 3.59
C VAL A 122 -10.10 -1.15 3.20
N LEU A 123 -9.87 0.16 3.27
CA LEU A 123 -8.56 0.76 3.10
C LEU A 123 -7.98 1.11 4.47
N TYR A 124 -6.84 0.55 4.82
CA TYR A 124 -6.01 1.08 5.89
C TYR A 124 -5.12 2.19 5.32
N ALA A 125 -5.53 3.42 5.56
CA ALA A 125 -4.84 4.64 5.11
C ALA A 125 -3.68 4.95 6.06
N PHE A 126 -2.49 5.08 5.55
CA PHE A 126 -1.26 5.28 6.35
C PHE A 126 -0.49 6.54 5.99
N ASP A 127 -0.87 7.27 4.92
CA ASP A 127 -0.31 8.57 4.60
C ASP A 127 -1.30 9.44 3.80
N LEU A 128 -1.11 10.76 3.90
CA LEU A 128 -1.88 11.77 3.18
C LEU A 128 -0.89 12.63 2.37
N ILE A 129 -1.03 12.60 1.06
CA ILE A 129 -0.09 13.22 0.12
C ILE A 129 -0.52 14.61 -0.29
N GLU A 130 -1.83 14.81 -0.44
CA GLU A 130 -2.45 16.08 -0.84
C GLU A 130 -3.79 16.25 -0.13
N LEU A 131 -4.16 17.47 0.23
CA LEU A 131 -5.46 17.84 0.79
C LEU A 131 -5.86 19.23 0.30
N ASP A 132 -7.05 19.35 -0.30
CA ASP A 132 -7.67 20.60 -0.79
C ASP A 132 -6.69 21.46 -1.63
N GLY A 133 -5.95 20.81 -2.53
CA GLY A 133 -4.97 21.44 -3.42
C GLY A 133 -3.59 21.66 -2.79
N SER A 134 -3.44 21.40 -1.49
CA SER A 134 -2.15 21.56 -0.78
C SER A 134 -1.31 20.29 -0.87
N ASP A 135 -0.10 20.38 -1.42
CA ASP A 135 0.89 19.28 -1.41
C ASP A 135 1.49 19.12 -0.01
N LEU A 136 1.21 17.99 0.64
CA LEU A 136 1.67 17.69 1.99
C LEU A 136 2.99 16.89 2.03
N ARG A 137 3.53 16.49 0.88
CA ARG A 137 4.70 15.59 0.83
C ARG A 137 5.94 16.13 1.54
N GLY A 138 6.11 17.44 1.54
CA GLY A 138 7.22 18.10 2.25
C GLY A 138 7.07 18.14 3.78
N MET A 139 5.88 17.90 4.31
CA MET A 139 5.61 17.97 5.75
C MET A 139 6.14 16.73 6.50
N PRO A 140 6.45 16.86 7.80
CA PRO A 140 6.74 15.73 8.69
C PRO A 140 5.63 14.68 8.67
N ILE A 141 5.99 13.39 8.76
CA ILE A 141 5.00 12.29 8.69
C ILE A 141 3.94 12.37 9.80
N GLU A 142 4.31 12.76 11.00
CA GLU A 142 3.40 12.94 12.13
C GLU A 142 2.31 13.99 11.84
N MET A 143 2.66 15.06 11.14
CA MET A 143 1.70 16.09 10.73
C MET A 143 0.75 15.55 9.66
N ARG A 144 1.27 14.83 8.67
CA ARG A 144 0.45 14.21 7.63
C ARG A 144 -0.51 13.17 8.22
N LYS A 145 -0.04 12.36 9.19
CA LYS A 145 -0.88 11.36 9.88
C LYS A 145 -1.95 12.01 10.77
N ALA A 146 -1.63 13.08 11.49
CA ALA A 146 -2.59 13.81 12.30
C ALA A 146 -3.70 14.43 11.42
N THR A 147 -3.33 15.00 10.28
CA THR A 147 -4.28 15.54 9.29
C THR A 147 -5.14 14.41 8.71
N LEU A 148 -4.55 13.28 8.34
CA LEU A 148 -5.26 12.10 7.86
C LEU A 148 -6.27 11.58 8.91
N ALA A 149 -5.85 11.44 10.17
CA ALA A 149 -6.72 11.02 11.26
C ALA A 149 -7.94 11.95 11.41
N SER A 150 -7.73 13.26 11.28
CA SER A 150 -8.80 14.25 11.32
C SER A 150 -9.79 14.09 10.16
N LEU A 151 -9.29 13.83 8.95
CA LEU A 151 -10.11 13.60 7.76
C LEU A 151 -10.96 12.32 7.89
N LEU A 152 -10.41 11.25 8.50
CA LEU A 152 -11.03 9.93 8.54
C LEU A 152 -12.01 9.69 9.69
N ARG A 153 -12.22 10.63 10.61
CA ARG A 153 -13.01 10.44 11.85
C ARG A 153 -14.40 9.83 11.68
N LYS A 154 -15.00 9.92 10.50
CA LYS A 154 -16.37 9.46 10.20
C LYS A 154 -16.42 8.45 9.05
N SER A 155 -15.31 7.86 8.66
CA SER A 155 -15.29 6.90 7.56
C SER A 155 -15.40 5.45 8.07
N GLY A 156 -16.20 4.61 7.36
CA GLY A 156 -16.34 3.17 7.66
C GLY A 156 -15.35 2.33 6.86
N ALA A 157 -15.29 2.52 5.54
CA ALA A 157 -14.46 1.71 4.64
C ALA A 157 -13.03 2.26 4.46
N VAL A 158 -12.78 3.52 4.85
CA VAL A 158 -11.42 4.09 4.87
C VAL A 158 -11.04 4.31 6.33
N ARG A 159 -10.08 3.55 6.83
CA ARG A 159 -9.66 3.52 8.24
C ARG A 159 -8.22 3.99 8.37
N LEU A 160 -7.91 4.65 9.48
CA LEU A 160 -6.52 5.01 9.77
C LEU A 160 -5.71 3.73 10.07
N SER A 161 -4.54 3.59 9.46
CA SER A 161 -3.52 2.67 9.95
C SER A 161 -2.86 3.31 11.17
N GLU A 162 -3.24 2.82 12.35
CA GLU A 162 -2.68 3.32 13.61
C GLU A 162 -1.19 3.00 13.69
N HIS A 163 -0.46 3.83 14.44
CA HIS A 163 0.95 3.61 14.71
C HIS A 163 1.22 3.45 16.19
N ILE A 164 2.29 2.73 16.50
CA ILE A 164 2.75 2.43 17.86
C ILE A 164 4.10 3.16 18.05
N ALA A 165 4.17 3.99 19.08
CA ALA A 165 5.38 4.69 19.51
C ALA A 165 6.02 3.91 20.67
N ALA A 166 6.73 2.82 20.34
CA ALA A 166 7.46 1.97 21.27
C ALA A 166 8.74 1.47 20.59
N ASP A 167 9.56 0.65 21.23
CA ASP A 167 10.76 0.11 20.60
C ASP A 167 10.44 -0.87 19.49
N GLY A 168 11.08 -0.70 18.32
CA GLY A 168 10.77 -1.44 17.11
C GLY A 168 10.86 -2.97 17.27
N PRO A 169 11.92 -3.53 17.84
CA PRO A 169 12.04 -4.95 18.15
C PRO A 169 10.87 -5.51 18.97
N GLU A 170 10.41 -4.77 19.99
CA GLU A 170 9.28 -5.19 20.83
C GLU A 170 7.97 -5.20 20.05
N VAL A 171 7.70 -4.13 19.30
CA VAL A 171 6.52 -4.04 18.43
C VAL A 171 6.53 -5.15 17.38
N PHE A 172 7.68 -5.44 16.78
CA PHE A 172 7.83 -6.49 15.79
C PHE A 172 7.56 -7.87 16.37
N ALA A 173 8.18 -8.20 17.51
CA ALA A 173 7.96 -9.47 18.20
C ALA A 173 6.47 -9.65 18.57
N HIS A 174 5.80 -8.58 19.02
CA HIS A 174 4.37 -8.62 19.32
C HIS A 174 3.53 -8.84 18.08
N ALA A 175 3.80 -8.12 17.00
CA ALA A 175 3.10 -8.27 15.73
C ALA A 175 3.26 -9.70 15.15
N CYS A 176 4.46 -10.31 15.27
CA CYS A 176 4.69 -11.69 14.86
C CYS A 176 3.85 -12.68 15.69
N ARG A 177 3.80 -12.53 17.01
CA ARG A 177 2.97 -13.39 17.88
C ARG A 177 1.48 -13.31 17.56
N LEU A 178 1.00 -12.15 17.11
CA LEU A 178 -0.39 -11.97 16.66
C LEU A 178 -0.65 -12.49 15.22
N GLY A 179 0.36 -13.05 14.54
CA GLY A 179 0.22 -13.56 13.18
C GLY A 179 0.23 -12.49 12.09
N ALA A 180 0.56 -11.23 12.41
CA ALA A 180 0.68 -10.18 11.43
C ALA A 180 1.81 -10.45 10.41
N LYS A 181 1.71 -9.89 9.21
CA LYS A 181 2.72 -10.06 8.13
C LYS A 181 4.06 -9.36 8.41
N GLY A 182 4.14 -8.63 9.51
CA GLY A 182 5.28 -7.85 9.94
C GLY A 182 4.89 -6.41 10.29
N ILE A 183 5.85 -5.52 10.26
CA ILE A 183 5.64 -4.10 10.52
C ILE A 183 6.30 -3.21 9.46
N VAL A 184 5.85 -1.96 9.40
CA VAL A 184 6.52 -0.87 8.67
C VAL A 184 6.89 0.21 9.67
N SER A 185 8.19 0.42 9.86
CA SER A 185 8.73 1.48 10.70
C SER A 185 8.92 2.73 9.87
N LYS A 186 8.47 3.87 10.35
CA LYS A 186 8.55 5.16 9.67
C LYS A 186 9.26 6.16 10.56
N ARG A 187 10.26 6.86 10.00
CA ARG A 187 11.05 7.84 10.75
C ARG A 187 10.26 9.12 10.94
N LEU A 188 10.17 9.59 12.19
CA LEU A 188 9.56 10.88 12.53
C LEU A 188 10.29 12.03 11.81
N GLY A 189 9.59 13.11 11.55
CA GLY A 189 10.10 14.27 10.81
C GLY A 189 10.29 14.01 9.30
N SER A 190 10.11 12.77 8.80
CA SER A 190 10.41 12.46 7.40
C SER A 190 9.33 12.95 6.43
N PRO A 191 9.76 13.51 5.26
CA PRO A 191 8.86 13.83 4.17
C PRO A 191 8.41 12.55 3.44
N TYR A 192 7.33 12.65 2.66
CA TYR A 192 6.94 11.59 1.72
C TYR A 192 7.82 11.65 0.45
N ARG A 193 8.49 10.56 0.16
CA ARG A 193 9.34 10.44 -1.04
C ARG A 193 8.85 9.33 -1.94
N SER A 194 8.54 9.66 -3.20
CA SER A 194 8.18 8.69 -4.23
C SER A 194 9.34 7.75 -4.55
N GLY A 195 9.03 6.47 -4.82
CA GLY A 195 10.04 5.46 -5.09
C GLY A 195 10.74 4.94 -3.83
N PRO A 196 11.99 4.47 -3.91
CA PRO A 196 12.74 3.94 -2.76
C PRO A 196 12.82 4.97 -1.63
N CYS A 197 12.36 4.59 -0.42
CA CYS A 197 12.26 5.47 0.73
C CYS A 197 12.98 4.86 1.94
N HIS A 198 14.18 5.34 2.25
CA HIS A 198 14.99 4.86 3.37
C HIS A 198 14.45 5.28 4.76
N ALA A 199 13.58 6.30 4.79
CA ALA A 199 12.88 6.69 6.01
C ALA A 199 11.74 5.72 6.38
N TRP A 200 11.42 4.77 5.50
CA TRP A 200 10.44 3.72 5.73
C TRP A 200 11.12 2.36 5.63
N ILE A 201 11.02 1.57 6.69
CA ILE A 201 11.64 0.24 6.79
C ILE A 201 10.54 -0.79 7.00
N LYS A 202 10.48 -1.82 6.16
CA LYS A 202 9.58 -2.95 6.35
C LYS A 202 10.36 -4.15 6.86
N CYS A 203 9.84 -4.78 7.92
CA CYS A 203 10.31 -6.05 8.44
C CYS A 203 9.18 -7.07 8.32
N LYS A 204 9.46 -8.20 7.70
CA LYS A 204 8.48 -9.26 7.45
C LYS A 204 8.55 -10.31 8.56
N ASN A 205 7.39 -10.79 8.98
CA ASN A 205 7.30 -11.94 9.87
C ASN A 205 7.80 -13.20 9.14
N PRO A 206 8.87 -13.88 9.64
CA PRO A 206 9.42 -15.06 8.99
C PRO A 206 8.42 -16.20 8.84
N GLU A 207 7.58 -16.43 9.85
CA GLU A 207 6.56 -17.49 9.84
C GLU A 207 5.49 -17.22 8.77
N ALA A 208 5.05 -15.97 8.63
CA ALA A 208 4.10 -15.58 7.60
C ALA A 208 4.69 -15.72 6.18
N VAL A 209 6.00 -15.48 6.02
CA VAL A 209 6.71 -15.70 4.75
C VAL A 209 6.82 -17.20 4.44
N ALA A 210 7.14 -18.03 5.42
CA ALA A 210 7.21 -19.49 5.26
C ALA A 210 5.84 -20.06 4.85
N ALA A 211 4.77 -19.71 5.58
CA ALA A 211 3.41 -20.13 5.28
C ALA A 211 2.92 -19.70 3.89
N GLN A 212 3.39 -18.56 3.39
CA GLN A 212 3.07 -18.11 2.02
C GLN A 212 3.81 -18.92 0.96
N ARG A 213 5.07 -19.31 1.21
CA ARG A 213 5.86 -20.16 0.30
C ARG A 213 5.25 -21.57 0.21
N ASP A 214 4.85 -22.16 1.33
CA ASP A 214 4.27 -23.50 1.38
C ASP A 214 2.94 -23.56 0.62
N ARG A 215 2.10 -22.54 0.78
CA ARG A 215 0.86 -22.39 -0.02
C ARG A 215 1.14 -22.27 -1.51
N ALA A 216 2.14 -21.48 -1.91
CA ALA A 216 2.52 -21.33 -3.32
C ALA A 216 3.05 -22.66 -3.89
N ALA A 217 3.84 -23.44 -3.14
CA ALA A 217 4.35 -24.75 -3.54
C ALA A 217 3.23 -25.81 -3.66
N GLY A 218 2.18 -25.72 -2.85
CA GLY A 218 1.02 -26.64 -2.91
C GLY A 218 0.14 -26.45 -4.16
N TRP A 219 0.25 -25.34 -4.89
CA TRP A 219 -0.48 -25.08 -6.13
C TRP A 219 0.12 -25.75 -7.38
N TYR A 220 1.32 -26.31 -7.27
CA TYR A 220 2.03 -27.02 -8.35
C TYR A 220 2.02 -28.55 -8.21
N ARG A 221 1.18 -29.10 -7.34
CA ARG A 221 1.00 -30.57 -7.17
C ARG A 221 -0.33 -31.03 -7.70
#